data_33d45a32ee78774b720491e29d8fd5f0
#
_entry.id   33d45a32ee78774b720491e29d8fd5f0
#
_cell.length_a   1.000
_cell.length_b   1.000
_cell.length_c   1.000
_cell.angle_alpha   90.00
_cell.angle_beta   90.00
_cell.angle_gamma   90.00
#
_symmetry.space_group_name_H-M   'P 1'
#
loop_
_entity.id
_entity.type
_entity.pdbx_description
1 polymer ?
#
loop_
_entity_poly.entity_id
_entity_poly.type
_entity_poly.pdbx_seq_one_letter_code
_entity_poly.pdbx_strand_id
1 'polypeptide(L)'
;AMWAESWQNQSYWLDGLEPLGNSFEKITTNVDVLIIGSGYTGLHASIQIARAGREVLVIDSGEPGYGCSTRNGGQISTSVKPSQGKLEAKYGQDQARAIRQEGENALEWIEEFIKTEKIDCSFKRCGRFHAAHSQEQFNILVKDAQKLSKQEDIPVEIVSKQDQRKELGTDLYNGGVIFPRHASVDPAKYHRGLLNLAIKAGAKIAGNCHAEKINKVLSAYEVLTSKGKISCKQLVIATNGYTSKLTPWLQRRVIPIGSYIIAT
;
A
#
# COMPACT_ATOMS: atom_id res chain seq x y z
N ALA A 1 23.35 25.50 5.85
CA ALA A 1 23.06 24.32 4.99
C ALA A 1 21.58 23.98 5.13
N MET A 2 20.93 23.59 4.02
CA MET A 2 19.51 23.22 4.01
C MET A 2 19.27 21.82 4.64
N TRP A 3 20.32 21.01 4.70
CA TRP A 3 20.29 19.62 5.17
C TRP A 3 21.11 19.47 6.45
N ALA A 4 20.69 18.55 7.33
CA ALA A 4 21.50 18.15 8.46
C ALA A 4 22.79 17.45 7.98
N GLU A 5 23.87 17.51 8.76
CA GLU A 5 25.14 16.84 8.41
C GLU A 5 24.99 15.32 8.26
N SER A 6 24.05 14.73 9.01
CA SER A 6 23.73 13.29 8.98
C SER A 6 22.60 12.91 8.03
N TRP A 7 22.22 13.81 7.09
CA TRP A 7 21.12 13.53 6.17
C TRP A 7 21.40 12.33 5.29
N GLN A 8 20.38 11.43 5.20
CA GLN A 8 20.43 10.22 4.38
C GLN A 8 19.29 10.24 3.36
N ASN A 9 19.58 9.93 2.09
CA ASN A 9 18.58 9.74 1.04
C ASN A 9 18.03 8.31 1.06
N GLN A 10 17.51 7.90 2.20
CA GLN A 10 16.99 6.57 2.43
C GLN A 10 15.64 6.66 3.15
N SER A 11 14.75 5.70 2.94
CA SER A 11 13.53 5.60 3.74
C SER A 11 13.89 5.27 5.18
N TYR A 12 13.35 6.03 6.13
CA TYR A 12 13.48 5.75 7.57
C TYR A 12 13.13 4.29 7.93
N TRP A 13 12.11 3.73 7.28
CA TRP A 13 11.68 2.36 7.52
C TRP A 13 12.66 1.26 7.12
N LEU A 14 13.66 1.61 6.31
CA LEU A 14 14.72 0.67 5.89
C LEU A 14 15.91 0.69 6.84
N ASP A 15 15.96 1.66 7.77
CA ASP A 15 17.00 1.73 8.78
C ASP A 15 16.88 0.54 9.74
N GLY A 16 17.99 -0.16 9.98
CA GLY A 16 18.02 -1.35 10.82
C GLY A 16 17.40 -2.62 10.22
N LEU A 17 16.93 -2.60 8.96
CA LEU A 17 16.56 -3.82 8.25
C LEU A 17 17.78 -4.45 7.57
N GLU A 18 17.96 -5.75 7.81
CA GLU A 18 18.98 -6.51 7.10
C GLU A 18 18.79 -6.41 5.57
N PRO A 19 19.85 -6.22 4.80
CA PRO A 19 19.79 -6.23 3.34
C PRO A 19 19.12 -7.52 2.81
N LEU A 20 18.47 -7.40 1.66
CA LEU A 20 18.01 -8.59 0.94
C LEU A 20 19.22 -9.35 0.41
N GLY A 21 19.33 -10.63 0.75
CA GLY A 21 20.43 -11.46 0.24
C GLY A 21 20.34 -11.66 -1.29
N ASN A 22 21.45 -12.09 -1.91
CA ASN A 22 21.60 -12.26 -3.36
C ASN A 22 20.73 -13.38 -4.01
N SER A 23 19.69 -13.87 -3.33
CA SER A 23 18.87 -14.99 -3.77
C SER A 23 17.95 -14.71 -4.96
N PHE A 24 17.99 -13.50 -5.52
CA PHE A 24 17.01 -13.02 -6.51
C PHE A 24 17.54 -12.92 -7.94
N GLU A 25 18.67 -13.57 -8.28
CA GLU A 25 19.35 -13.30 -9.55
C GLU A 25 18.90 -14.14 -10.74
N LYS A 26 18.35 -15.35 -10.51
CA LYS A 26 17.97 -16.24 -11.61
C LYS A 26 16.52 -16.10 -12.02
N ILE A 27 16.29 -15.76 -13.29
CA ILE A 27 14.96 -15.80 -13.87
C ILE A 27 14.64 -17.21 -14.40
N THR A 28 13.37 -17.60 -14.28
CA THR A 28 12.82 -18.78 -14.93
C THR A 28 12.19 -18.36 -16.24
N THR A 29 12.50 -19.03 -17.33
CA THR A 29 12.05 -18.64 -18.68
C THR A 29 10.59 -19.01 -18.98
N ASN A 30 10.02 -19.96 -18.23
CA ASN A 30 8.62 -20.38 -18.36
C ASN A 30 7.98 -20.51 -17.00
N VAL A 31 6.80 -19.92 -16.83
CA VAL A 31 6.01 -19.97 -15.57
C VAL A 31 4.51 -19.98 -15.89
N ASP A 32 3.68 -20.42 -14.93
CA ASP A 32 2.24 -20.29 -15.08
C ASP A 32 1.81 -18.83 -15.01
N VAL A 33 2.34 -18.09 -14.01
CA VAL A 33 1.98 -16.69 -13.77
C VAL A 33 3.24 -15.85 -13.60
N LEU A 34 3.34 -14.79 -14.38
CA LEU A 34 4.33 -13.74 -14.19
C LEU A 34 3.67 -12.53 -13.54
N ILE A 35 4.29 -11.99 -12.51
CA ILE A 35 3.85 -10.76 -11.82
C ILE A 35 4.90 -9.69 -12.02
N ILE A 36 4.51 -8.52 -12.52
CA ILE A 36 5.38 -7.35 -12.66
C ILE A 36 5.11 -6.38 -11.52
N GLY A 37 6.07 -6.24 -10.61
CA GLY A 37 6.02 -5.43 -9.40
C GLY A 37 5.96 -6.27 -8.13
N SER A 38 6.95 -6.09 -7.26
CA SER A 38 7.09 -6.79 -5.97
C SER A 38 6.60 -5.96 -4.77
N GLY A 39 5.70 -5.01 -5.01
CA GLY A 39 5.00 -4.29 -3.94
C GLY A 39 3.95 -5.16 -3.24
N TYR A 40 3.17 -4.58 -2.33
CA TYR A 40 2.14 -5.31 -1.57
C TYR A 40 1.21 -6.13 -2.46
N THR A 41 0.69 -5.54 -3.53
CA THR A 41 -0.25 -6.21 -4.45
C THR A 41 0.39 -7.43 -5.11
N GLY A 42 1.60 -7.28 -5.65
CA GLY A 42 2.30 -8.36 -6.32
C GLY A 42 2.68 -9.51 -5.37
N LEU A 43 3.14 -9.19 -4.18
CA LEU A 43 3.50 -10.19 -3.17
C LEU A 43 2.26 -10.94 -2.64
N HIS A 44 1.17 -10.23 -2.30
CA HIS A 44 -0.08 -10.90 -1.91
C HIS A 44 -0.61 -11.83 -3.00
N ALA A 45 -0.62 -11.38 -4.26
CA ALA A 45 -1.01 -12.22 -5.38
C ALA A 45 -0.11 -13.45 -5.51
N SER A 46 1.20 -13.27 -5.39
CA SER A 46 2.16 -14.37 -5.50
C SER A 46 1.99 -15.42 -4.42
N ILE A 47 1.72 -15.01 -3.17
CA ILE A 47 1.45 -15.90 -2.05
C ILE A 47 0.23 -16.80 -2.35
N GLN A 48 -0.88 -16.20 -2.80
CA GLN A 48 -2.09 -16.95 -3.10
C GLN A 48 -1.91 -17.91 -4.28
N ILE A 49 -1.25 -17.45 -5.33
CA ILE A 49 -0.99 -18.25 -6.54
C ILE A 49 -0.07 -19.42 -6.24
N ALA A 50 1.01 -19.20 -5.48
CA ALA A 50 1.94 -20.24 -5.09
C ALA A 50 1.29 -21.26 -4.14
N ARG A 51 0.49 -20.82 -3.18
CA ARG A 51 -0.30 -21.70 -2.28
C ARG A 51 -1.32 -22.56 -3.02
N ALA A 52 -1.81 -22.08 -4.17
CA ALA A 52 -2.67 -22.85 -5.08
C ALA A 52 -1.88 -23.84 -5.96
N GLY A 53 -0.60 -24.06 -5.72
CA GLY A 53 0.25 -25.01 -6.41
C GLY A 53 0.69 -24.59 -7.82
N ARG A 54 0.60 -23.29 -8.16
CA ARG A 54 0.99 -22.79 -9.48
C ARG A 54 2.39 -22.19 -9.45
N GLU A 55 3.13 -22.38 -10.55
CA GLU A 55 4.44 -21.73 -10.70
C GLU A 55 4.27 -20.23 -10.91
N VAL A 56 4.86 -19.43 -10.02
CA VAL A 56 4.81 -17.96 -10.07
C VAL A 56 6.20 -17.35 -9.97
N LEU A 57 6.46 -16.39 -10.85
CA LEU A 57 7.64 -15.53 -10.81
C LEU A 57 7.19 -14.08 -10.63
N VAL A 58 7.77 -13.40 -9.65
CA VAL A 58 7.62 -11.94 -9.46
C VAL A 58 8.90 -11.28 -9.94
N ILE A 59 8.77 -10.29 -10.80
CA ILE A 59 9.90 -9.44 -11.24
C ILE A 59 9.69 -8.01 -10.79
N ASP A 60 10.77 -7.31 -10.50
CA ASP A 60 10.76 -5.89 -10.20
C ASP A 60 11.92 -5.17 -10.89
N SER A 61 11.73 -3.93 -11.29
CA SER A 61 12.76 -3.12 -11.95
C SER A 61 13.90 -2.72 -11.01
N GLY A 62 13.65 -2.69 -9.72
CA GLY A 62 14.63 -2.45 -8.66
C GLY A 62 14.73 -3.63 -7.71
N GLU A 63 15.35 -3.40 -6.56
CA GLU A 63 15.30 -4.33 -5.44
C GLU A 63 13.86 -4.54 -4.98
N PRO A 64 13.45 -5.76 -4.56
CA PRO A 64 12.12 -5.98 -4.02
C PRO A 64 11.81 -5.04 -2.85
N GLY A 65 10.74 -4.24 -3.01
CA GLY A 65 10.37 -3.24 -2.02
C GLY A 65 11.02 -1.87 -2.18
N TYR A 66 11.78 -1.61 -3.24
CA TYR A 66 12.31 -0.27 -3.50
C TYR A 66 11.24 0.81 -3.65
N GLY A 67 10.05 0.45 -4.12
CA GLY A 67 8.96 1.37 -4.42
C GLY A 67 8.17 1.87 -3.20
N CYS A 68 6.94 2.37 -3.44
CA CYS A 68 6.08 2.98 -2.43
C CYS A 68 5.73 2.08 -1.24
N SER A 69 5.80 0.75 -1.40
CA SER A 69 5.41 -0.19 -0.35
C SER A 69 6.29 -0.12 0.91
N THR A 70 7.50 0.41 0.80
CA THR A 70 8.41 0.59 1.94
C THR A 70 8.69 2.06 2.27
N ARG A 71 8.00 2.98 1.59
CA ARG A 71 8.27 4.44 1.67
C ARG A 71 7.04 5.26 2.02
N ASN A 72 5.94 4.61 2.40
CA ASN A 72 4.71 5.29 2.81
C ASN A 72 4.73 5.59 4.32
N GLY A 73 3.73 6.34 4.81
CA GLY A 73 3.66 6.75 6.21
C GLY A 73 3.21 5.65 7.18
N GLY A 74 2.98 4.42 6.72
CA GLY A 74 2.56 3.30 7.58
C GLY A 74 1.13 3.41 8.12
N GLN A 75 0.33 4.35 7.65
CA GLN A 75 -1.04 4.53 8.10
C GLN A 75 -2.01 3.60 7.35
N ILE A 76 -2.84 2.89 8.10
CA ILE A 76 -3.91 2.06 7.58
C ILE A 76 -5.24 2.71 7.92
N SER A 77 -6.01 3.06 6.90
CA SER A 77 -7.27 3.78 7.00
C SER A 77 -8.40 2.96 6.41
N THR A 78 -9.57 3.00 7.05
CA THR A 78 -10.82 2.44 6.52
C THR A 78 -11.51 3.38 5.51
N SER A 79 -10.94 4.58 5.30
CA SER A 79 -11.54 5.60 4.43
C SER A 79 -11.50 5.19 2.96
N VAL A 80 -12.67 5.20 2.33
CA VAL A 80 -12.83 4.95 0.89
C VAL A 80 -13.03 6.28 0.15
N LYS A 81 -12.43 6.42 -1.02
CA LYS A 81 -12.65 7.53 -1.94
C LYS A 81 -13.39 7.04 -3.19
N PRO A 82 -14.27 7.85 -3.78
CA PRO A 82 -14.73 9.19 -3.38
C PRO A 82 -15.65 9.18 -2.14
N SER A 83 -16.10 10.37 -1.71
CA SER A 83 -16.99 10.50 -0.55
C SER A 83 -18.32 9.75 -0.74
N GLN A 84 -18.99 9.44 0.37
CA GLN A 84 -20.28 8.71 0.38
C GLN A 84 -21.31 9.29 -0.58
N GLY A 85 -21.56 10.60 -0.53
CA GLY A 85 -22.54 11.22 -1.43
C GLY A 85 -22.20 11.10 -2.93
N LYS A 86 -20.90 11.03 -3.29
CA LYS A 86 -20.49 10.77 -4.69
C LYS A 86 -20.66 9.30 -5.06
N LEU A 87 -20.45 8.39 -4.12
CA LEU A 87 -20.70 6.96 -4.33
C LEU A 87 -22.20 6.71 -4.50
N GLU A 88 -23.02 7.29 -3.63
CA GLU A 88 -24.50 7.16 -3.68
C GLU A 88 -25.06 7.71 -4.99
N ALA A 89 -24.60 8.89 -5.41
CA ALA A 89 -25.03 9.49 -6.67
C ALA A 89 -24.66 8.63 -7.90
N LYS A 90 -23.57 7.87 -7.82
CA LYS A 90 -23.09 7.06 -8.94
C LYS A 90 -23.64 5.61 -8.93
N TYR A 91 -23.81 5.02 -7.77
CA TYR A 91 -24.07 3.58 -7.62
C TYR A 91 -25.33 3.26 -6.83
N GLY A 92 -26.02 4.26 -6.26
CA GLY A 92 -27.13 4.07 -5.32
C GLY A 92 -26.65 3.78 -3.89
N GLN A 93 -27.57 3.87 -2.93
CA GLN A 93 -27.27 3.77 -1.48
C GLN A 93 -26.68 2.42 -1.08
N ASP A 94 -27.27 1.32 -1.54
CA ASP A 94 -26.87 -0.02 -1.12
C ASP A 94 -25.46 -0.36 -1.60
N GLN A 95 -25.16 -0.06 -2.87
CA GLN A 95 -23.82 -0.29 -3.43
C GLN A 95 -22.78 0.62 -2.78
N ALA A 96 -23.13 1.88 -2.52
CA ALA A 96 -22.25 2.82 -1.83
C ALA A 96 -21.92 2.35 -0.41
N ARG A 97 -22.92 1.82 0.31
CA ARG A 97 -22.72 1.21 1.64
C ARG A 97 -21.80 -0.02 1.57
N ALA A 98 -22.05 -0.91 0.61
CA ALA A 98 -21.20 -2.10 0.41
C ALA A 98 -19.74 -1.72 0.12
N ILE A 99 -19.49 -0.72 -0.73
CA ILE A 99 -18.14 -0.23 -1.03
C ILE A 99 -17.45 0.31 0.23
N ARG A 100 -18.18 0.98 1.10
CA ARG A 100 -17.60 1.48 2.36
C ARG A 100 -17.33 0.37 3.35
N GLN A 101 -18.26 -0.57 3.49
CA GLN A 101 -18.06 -1.73 4.37
C GLN A 101 -16.79 -2.50 3.99
N GLU A 102 -16.44 -2.53 2.72
CA GLU A 102 -15.23 -3.17 2.25
C GLU A 102 -13.96 -2.47 2.76
N GLY A 103 -14.00 -1.16 3.01
CA GLY A 103 -12.91 -0.44 3.68
C GLY A 103 -12.70 -0.90 5.13
N GLU A 104 -13.77 -1.15 5.87
CA GLU A 104 -13.72 -1.71 7.22
C GLU A 104 -13.22 -3.16 7.18
N ASN A 105 -13.81 -3.98 6.32
CA ASN A 105 -13.44 -5.39 6.15
C ASN A 105 -11.95 -5.54 5.79
N ALA A 106 -11.41 -4.64 4.97
CA ALA A 106 -10.00 -4.67 4.57
C ALA A 106 -9.04 -4.45 5.77
N LEU A 107 -9.42 -3.60 6.73
CA LEU A 107 -8.61 -3.41 7.94
C LEU A 107 -8.67 -4.63 8.86
N GLU A 108 -9.85 -5.21 9.05
CA GLU A 108 -10.01 -6.45 9.82
C GLU A 108 -9.21 -7.60 9.19
N TRP A 109 -9.31 -7.72 7.87
CA TRP A 109 -8.59 -8.75 7.12
C TRP A 109 -7.08 -8.62 7.24
N ILE A 110 -6.52 -7.40 7.12
CA ILE A 110 -5.07 -7.22 7.20
C ILE A 110 -4.54 -7.50 8.61
N GLU A 111 -5.29 -7.12 9.65
CA GLU A 111 -4.94 -7.43 11.02
C GLU A 111 -4.90 -8.93 11.27
N GLU A 112 -5.96 -9.65 10.85
CA GLU A 112 -6.04 -11.09 10.99
C GLU A 112 -4.94 -11.80 10.18
N PHE A 113 -4.68 -11.32 8.97
CA PHE A 113 -3.59 -11.84 8.14
C PHE A 113 -2.23 -11.68 8.82
N ILE A 114 -1.92 -10.51 9.37
CA ILE A 114 -0.67 -10.24 10.10
C ILE A 114 -0.53 -11.18 11.29
N LYS A 115 -1.60 -11.39 12.07
CA LYS A 115 -1.63 -12.29 13.22
C LYS A 115 -1.42 -13.75 12.81
N THR A 116 -2.19 -14.21 11.84
CA THR A 116 -2.16 -15.60 11.36
C THR A 116 -0.83 -15.96 10.75
N GLU A 117 -0.26 -15.09 9.94
CA GLU A 117 1.04 -15.28 9.29
C GLU A 117 2.22 -14.91 10.19
N LYS A 118 1.96 -14.39 11.39
CA LYS A 118 2.97 -13.99 12.38
C LYS A 118 3.99 -13.00 11.83
N ILE A 119 3.50 -11.98 11.10
CA ILE A 119 4.36 -10.94 10.55
C ILE A 119 4.67 -9.92 11.65
N ASP A 120 5.93 -9.83 12.06
CA ASP A 120 6.38 -8.78 12.97
C ASP A 120 6.60 -7.47 12.20
N CYS A 121 5.59 -6.61 12.21
CA CYS A 121 5.58 -5.32 11.51
C CYS A 121 5.08 -4.15 12.38
N SER A 122 5.16 -4.29 13.70
CA SER A 122 4.73 -3.25 14.64
C SER A 122 3.30 -2.76 14.41
N PHE A 123 2.39 -3.65 14.00
CA PHE A 123 0.99 -3.29 13.77
C PHE A 123 0.32 -2.83 15.08
N LYS A 124 -0.39 -1.69 15.01
CA LYS A 124 -1.15 -1.14 16.15
C LYS A 124 -2.47 -0.54 15.70
N ARG A 125 -3.56 -0.86 16.40
CA ARG A 125 -4.82 -0.12 16.35
C ARG A 125 -4.67 1.16 17.19
N CYS A 126 -4.07 2.17 16.64
CA CYS A 126 -3.75 3.42 17.35
C CYS A 126 -4.73 4.56 17.05
N GLY A 127 -5.71 4.35 16.16
CA GLY A 127 -6.53 5.42 15.66
C GLY A 127 -5.75 6.41 14.79
N ARG A 128 -6.41 7.51 14.44
CA ARG A 128 -5.82 8.61 13.68
C ARG A 128 -6.36 9.93 14.19
N PHE A 129 -5.49 10.80 14.65
CA PHE A 129 -5.85 12.19 14.92
C PHE A 129 -5.71 13.03 13.64
N HIS A 130 -6.79 13.67 13.21
CA HIS A 130 -6.81 14.60 12.09
C HIS A 130 -6.86 16.02 12.62
N ALA A 131 -5.70 16.66 12.72
CA ALA A 131 -5.54 17.99 13.25
C ALA A 131 -6.04 19.06 12.27
N ALA A 132 -6.66 20.11 12.77
CA ALA A 132 -7.14 21.26 12.01
C ALA A 132 -6.12 22.39 12.03
N HIS A 133 -5.67 22.83 10.84
CA HIS A 133 -4.70 23.92 10.73
C HIS A 133 -5.34 25.33 10.85
N SER A 134 -6.66 25.43 10.84
CA SER A 134 -7.40 26.66 11.09
C SER A 134 -8.72 26.40 11.83
N GLN A 135 -9.31 27.44 12.43
CA GLN A 135 -10.62 27.33 13.07
C GLN A 135 -11.72 26.97 12.07
N GLU A 136 -11.65 27.50 10.86
CA GLU A 136 -12.59 27.17 9.80
C GLU A 136 -12.53 25.68 9.45
N GLN A 137 -11.30 25.16 9.28
CA GLN A 137 -11.12 23.74 9.01
C GLN A 137 -11.61 22.87 10.18
N PHE A 138 -11.39 23.29 11.43
CA PHE A 138 -11.93 22.58 12.60
C PHE A 138 -13.45 22.46 12.50
N ASN A 139 -14.15 23.57 12.21
CA ASN A 139 -15.61 23.57 12.10
C ASN A 139 -16.10 22.63 10.98
N ILE A 140 -15.38 22.58 9.84
CA ILE A 140 -15.68 21.65 8.74
C ILE A 140 -15.47 20.20 9.19
N LEU A 141 -14.31 19.90 9.81
CA LEU A 141 -13.99 18.55 10.29
C LEU A 141 -15.02 18.04 11.31
N VAL A 142 -15.44 18.91 12.26
CA VAL A 142 -16.46 18.56 13.27
C VAL A 142 -17.79 18.24 12.60
N LYS A 143 -18.22 19.06 11.66
CA LYS A 143 -19.48 18.84 10.92
C LYS A 143 -19.45 17.54 10.14
N ASP A 144 -18.36 17.27 9.45
CA ASP A 144 -18.18 16.03 8.68
C ASP A 144 -18.11 14.81 9.59
N ALA A 145 -17.39 14.90 10.72
CA ALA A 145 -17.29 13.84 11.71
C ALA A 145 -18.67 13.50 12.33
N GLN A 146 -19.45 14.53 12.71
CA GLN A 146 -20.81 14.33 13.23
C GLN A 146 -21.74 13.70 12.21
N LYS A 147 -21.60 14.05 10.92
CA LYS A 147 -22.33 13.42 9.83
C LYS A 147 -21.96 11.95 9.69
N LEU A 148 -20.68 11.64 9.69
CA LEU A 148 -20.17 10.27 9.62
C LEU A 148 -20.67 9.42 10.79
N SER A 149 -20.58 9.94 12.01
CA SER A 149 -21.04 9.23 13.21
C SER A 149 -22.55 8.94 13.18
N LYS A 150 -23.35 9.92 12.78
CA LYS A 150 -24.83 9.78 12.76
C LYS A 150 -25.35 8.91 11.61
N GLN A 151 -24.75 9.01 10.43
CA GLN A 151 -25.26 8.35 9.22
C GLN A 151 -24.63 7.00 8.95
N GLU A 152 -23.44 6.75 9.48
CA GLU A 152 -22.60 5.64 9.07
C GLU A 152 -22.09 4.80 10.24
N ASP A 153 -22.51 5.12 11.47
CA ASP A 153 -22.07 4.44 12.71
C ASP A 153 -20.52 4.35 12.83
N ILE A 154 -19.84 5.35 12.29
CA ILE A 154 -18.39 5.45 12.41
C ILE A 154 -18.06 6.21 13.71
N PRO A 155 -17.40 5.57 14.68
CA PRO A 155 -17.02 6.25 15.91
C PRO A 155 -16.01 7.35 15.60
N VAL A 156 -16.28 8.55 16.13
CA VAL A 156 -15.40 9.70 16.02
C VAL A 156 -15.36 10.41 17.36
N GLU A 157 -14.21 10.98 17.69
CA GLU A 157 -14.03 11.80 18.90
C GLU A 157 -13.55 13.19 18.48
N ILE A 158 -14.23 14.23 19.01
CA ILE A 158 -13.88 15.62 18.73
C ILE A 158 -12.95 16.10 19.83
N VAL A 159 -11.78 16.57 19.45
CA VAL A 159 -10.76 17.10 20.36
C VAL A 159 -10.68 18.61 20.20
N SER A 160 -10.95 19.34 21.28
CA SER A 160 -10.88 20.80 21.29
C SER A 160 -9.42 21.29 21.16
N LYS A 161 -9.24 22.58 20.83
CA LYS A 161 -7.91 23.21 20.85
C LYS A 161 -7.23 23.12 22.22
N GLN A 162 -8.00 23.21 23.30
CA GLN A 162 -7.48 23.13 24.66
C GLN A 162 -6.99 21.73 25.03
N ASP A 163 -7.62 20.70 24.46
CA ASP A 163 -7.32 19.29 24.74
C ASP A 163 -6.29 18.67 23.76
N GLN A 164 -5.95 19.38 22.67
CA GLN A 164 -5.11 18.82 21.61
C GLN A 164 -3.73 18.34 22.08
N ARG A 165 -3.20 18.87 23.18
CA ARG A 165 -1.93 18.41 23.75
C ARG A 165 -1.96 16.98 24.27
N LYS A 166 -3.14 16.41 24.48
CA LYS A 166 -3.30 14.98 24.80
C LYS A 166 -2.95 14.10 23.61
N GLU A 167 -3.10 14.66 22.39
CA GLU A 167 -2.89 13.93 21.11
C GLU A 167 -1.57 14.32 20.43
N LEU A 168 -1.20 15.60 20.47
CA LEU A 168 0.00 16.15 19.84
C LEU A 168 0.77 17.05 20.79
N GLY A 169 2.08 16.96 20.81
CA GLY A 169 2.98 17.78 21.66
C GLY A 169 3.11 19.25 21.22
N THR A 170 2.09 19.84 20.59
CA THR A 170 2.14 21.21 20.03
C THR A 170 0.80 21.93 20.17
N ASP A 171 0.85 23.28 20.17
CA ASP A 171 -0.31 24.18 20.17
C ASP A 171 -0.61 24.78 18.79
N LEU A 172 0.10 24.32 17.75
CA LEU A 172 0.03 24.89 16.40
C LEU A 172 -1.36 24.73 15.77
N TYR A 173 -2.07 23.68 16.12
CA TYR A 173 -3.38 23.36 15.51
C TYR A 173 -4.56 23.91 16.31
N ASN A 174 -5.76 23.81 15.77
CA ASN A 174 -7.01 24.29 16.35
C ASN A 174 -7.92 23.14 16.81
N GLY A 175 -7.34 22.09 17.41
CA GLY A 175 -8.03 20.86 17.72
C GLY A 175 -8.10 19.92 16.52
N GLY A 176 -9.02 18.96 16.54
CA GLY A 176 -9.15 17.97 15.47
C GLY A 176 -10.20 16.91 15.76
N VAL A 177 -10.12 15.81 15.00
CA VAL A 177 -11.01 14.65 15.12
C VAL A 177 -10.18 13.37 15.19
N ILE A 178 -10.51 12.50 16.14
CA ILE A 178 -9.95 11.14 16.20
C ILE A 178 -10.89 10.18 15.50
N PHE A 179 -10.30 9.33 14.65
CA PHE A 179 -10.92 8.16 14.03
C PHE A 179 -10.32 6.91 14.69
N PRO A 180 -10.99 6.27 15.65
CA PRO A 180 -10.40 5.17 16.42
C PRO A 180 -10.20 3.89 15.60
N ARG A 181 -10.98 3.67 14.54
CA ARG A 181 -10.89 2.49 13.67
C ARG A 181 -9.82 2.64 12.58
N HIS A 182 -8.67 3.19 12.94
CA HIS A 182 -7.49 3.26 12.07
C HIS A 182 -6.31 2.57 12.75
N ALA A 183 -5.30 2.21 11.96
CA ALA A 183 -4.14 1.52 12.47
C ALA A 183 -2.85 2.09 11.87
N SER A 184 -1.73 1.65 12.39
CA SER A 184 -0.40 1.89 11.84
C SER A 184 0.40 0.60 11.74
N VAL A 185 1.39 0.60 10.86
CA VAL A 185 2.28 -0.51 10.59
C VAL A 185 3.66 0.03 10.21
N ASP A 186 4.72 -0.70 10.50
CA ASP A 186 6.00 -0.49 9.83
C ASP A 186 5.91 -1.06 8.40
N PRO A 187 5.87 -0.21 7.36
CA PRO A 187 5.62 -0.66 5.99
C PRO A 187 6.74 -1.51 5.43
N ALA A 188 7.99 -1.28 5.85
CA ALA A 188 9.12 -2.05 5.35
C ALA A 188 9.19 -3.43 6.00
N LYS A 189 8.92 -3.54 7.31
CA LYS A 189 8.79 -4.83 7.98
C LYS A 189 7.61 -5.64 7.45
N TYR A 190 6.48 -4.98 7.19
CA TYR A 190 5.33 -5.64 6.58
C TYR A 190 5.67 -6.19 5.19
N HIS A 191 6.30 -5.37 4.35
CA HIS A 191 6.77 -5.81 3.04
C HIS A 191 7.75 -6.99 3.14
N ARG A 192 8.70 -6.94 4.06
CA ARG A 192 9.67 -8.03 4.30
C ARG A 192 8.95 -9.32 4.72
N GLY A 193 7.95 -9.21 5.58
CA GLY A 193 7.11 -10.34 5.98
C GLY A 193 6.40 -10.97 4.77
N LEU A 194 5.80 -10.16 3.91
CA LEU A 194 5.15 -10.64 2.67
C LEU A 194 6.15 -11.31 1.73
N LEU A 195 7.33 -10.73 1.54
CA LEU A 195 8.38 -11.29 0.70
C LEU A 195 8.81 -12.67 1.18
N ASN A 196 9.06 -12.79 2.48
CA ASN A 196 9.43 -14.07 3.09
C ASN A 196 8.31 -15.12 2.95
N LEU A 197 7.06 -14.72 3.12
CA LEU A 197 5.90 -15.60 2.91
C LEU A 197 5.77 -16.05 1.45
N ALA A 198 5.97 -15.14 0.49
CA ALA A 198 5.94 -15.46 -0.93
C ALA A 198 7.00 -16.51 -1.29
N ILE A 199 8.23 -16.32 -0.82
CA ILE A 199 9.34 -17.27 -1.01
C ILE A 199 9.01 -18.61 -0.34
N LYS A 200 8.55 -18.60 0.91
CA LYS A 200 8.15 -19.79 1.66
C LYS A 200 7.02 -20.57 0.97
N ALA A 201 6.10 -19.87 0.32
CA ALA A 201 5.02 -20.46 -0.49
C ALA A 201 5.50 -21.05 -1.82
N GLY A 202 6.75 -20.82 -2.23
CA GLY A 202 7.33 -21.30 -3.47
C GLY A 202 7.38 -20.30 -4.62
N ALA A 203 7.00 -19.03 -4.38
CA ALA A 203 7.15 -17.99 -5.37
C ALA A 203 8.63 -17.67 -5.63
N LYS A 204 9.00 -17.56 -6.91
CA LYS A 204 10.31 -17.08 -7.32
C LYS A 204 10.27 -15.56 -7.43
N ILE A 205 11.32 -14.88 -6.96
CA ILE A 205 11.41 -13.42 -6.97
C ILE A 205 12.67 -13.01 -7.72
N ALA A 206 12.58 -12.05 -8.63
CA ALA A 206 13.74 -11.50 -9.33
C ALA A 206 13.71 -9.96 -9.28
N GLY A 207 14.56 -9.38 -8.45
CA GLY A 207 14.83 -7.95 -8.45
C GLY A 207 15.76 -7.53 -9.57
N ASN A 208 15.89 -6.22 -9.79
CA ASN A 208 16.70 -5.62 -10.86
C ASN A 208 16.41 -6.26 -12.24
N CYS A 209 15.14 -6.61 -12.48
CA CYS A 209 14.64 -7.25 -13.68
C CYS A 209 13.53 -6.39 -14.30
N HIS A 210 13.92 -5.47 -15.16
CA HIS A 210 13.01 -4.53 -15.80
C HIS A 210 12.24 -5.19 -16.94
N ALA A 211 10.90 -5.09 -16.93
CA ALA A 211 10.05 -5.51 -18.03
C ALA A 211 10.03 -4.43 -19.13
N GLU A 212 10.45 -4.78 -20.33
CA GLU A 212 10.64 -3.84 -21.44
C GLU A 212 9.51 -3.91 -22.47
N LYS A 213 9.00 -5.13 -22.74
CA LYS A 213 7.95 -5.35 -23.74
C LYS A 213 7.09 -6.54 -23.36
N ILE A 214 5.78 -6.41 -23.60
CA ILE A 214 4.80 -7.49 -23.45
C ILE A 214 4.22 -7.80 -24.82
N ASN A 215 4.32 -9.06 -25.23
CA ASN A 215 3.69 -9.58 -26.44
C ASN A 215 2.65 -10.63 -26.03
N LYS A 216 1.45 -10.54 -26.54
CA LYS A 216 0.45 -11.62 -26.44
C LYS A 216 0.68 -12.61 -27.58
N VAL A 217 0.88 -13.86 -27.24
CA VAL A 217 1.13 -14.95 -28.22
C VAL A 217 0.07 -16.03 -27.99
N LEU A 218 -0.91 -16.11 -28.89
CA LEU A 218 -2.09 -16.99 -28.72
C LEU A 218 -2.79 -16.76 -27.38
N SER A 219 -2.80 -17.74 -26.49
CA SER A 219 -3.40 -17.71 -25.16
C SER A 219 -2.39 -17.40 -24.04
N ALA A 220 -1.14 -17.07 -24.37
CA ALA A 220 -0.04 -16.84 -23.44
C ALA A 220 0.58 -15.45 -23.66
N TYR A 221 1.60 -15.13 -22.85
CA TYR A 221 2.36 -13.89 -22.95
C TYR A 221 3.85 -14.18 -23.01
N GLU A 222 4.57 -13.42 -23.82
CA GLU A 222 6.02 -13.31 -23.80
C GLU A 222 6.39 -11.93 -23.28
N VAL A 223 7.20 -11.88 -22.23
CA VAL A 223 7.70 -10.63 -21.65
C VAL A 223 9.21 -10.56 -21.85
N LEU A 224 9.66 -9.54 -22.60
CA LEU A 224 11.07 -9.22 -22.73
C LEU A 224 11.48 -8.42 -21.51
N THR A 225 12.58 -8.81 -20.88
CA THR A 225 13.12 -8.15 -19.68
C THR A 225 14.60 -7.88 -19.86
N SER A 226 15.17 -7.02 -19.02
CA SER A 226 16.62 -6.75 -18.94
C SER A 226 17.47 -8.00 -18.63
N LYS A 227 16.85 -9.07 -18.13
CA LYS A 227 17.52 -10.35 -17.81
C LYS A 227 17.17 -11.50 -18.77
N GLY A 228 16.42 -11.22 -19.85
CA GLY A 228 16.03 -12.21 -20.84
C GLY A 228 14.51 -12.30 -21.03
N LYS A 229 14.08 -13.29 -21.81
CA LYS A 229 12.67 -13.50 -22.19
C LYS A 229 11.99 -14.47 -21.21
N ILE A 230 10.78 -14.13 -20.80
CA ILE A 230 9.93 -14.95 -19.94
C ILE A 230 8.63 -15.23 -20.68
N SER A 231 8.22 -16.49 -20.73
CA SER A 231 6.92 -16.92 -21.22
C SER A 231 6.01 -17.28 -20.05
N CYS A 232 4.75 -16.84 -20.08
CA CYS A 232 3.79 -17.15 -19.03
C CYS A 232 2.37 -17.33 -19.58
N LYS A 233 1.57 -18.15 -18.92
CA LYS A 233 0.15 -18.36 -19.29
C LYS A 233 -0.71 -17.15 -18.86
N GLN A 234 -0.38 -16.54 -17.74
CA GLN A 234 -1.08 -15.38 -17.20
C GLN A 234 -0.09 -14.32 -16.75
N LEU A 235 -0.51 -13.05 -16.87
CA LEU A 235 0.30 -11.90 -16.52
C LEU A 235 -0.46 -11.00 -15.56
N VAL A 236 0.17 -10.64 -14.43
CA VAL A 236 -0.34 -9.67 -13.47
C VAL A 236 0.52 -8.41 -13.52
N ILE A 237 -0.12 -7.26 -13.71
CA ILE A 237 0.53 -5.95 -13.66
C ILE A 237 0.26 -5.32 -12.30
N ALA A 238 1.27 -5.23 -11.47
CA ALA A 238 1.22 -4.69 -10.11
C ALA A 238 2.16 -3.48 -9.92
N THR A 239 2.29 -2.66 -10.96
CA THR A 239 3.28 -1.56 -11.06
C THR A 239 2.84 -0.26 -10.41
N ASN A 240 1.63 -0.18 -9.87
CA ASN A 240 1.08 1.02 -9.21
C ASN A 240 1.26 2.29 -10.06
N GLY A 241 1.67 3.41 -9.45
CA GLY A 241 1.98 4.68 -10.12
C GLY A 241 3.24 4.64 -11.02
N TYR A 242 4.04 3.59 -10.95
CA TYR A 242 5.20 3.38 -11.84
C TYR A 242 4.83 2.81 -13.21
N THR A 243 3.54 2.70 -13.51
CA THR A 243 3.03 2.27 -14.81
C THR A 243 3.60 3.14 -15.94
N SER A 244 4.22 2.51 -16.92
CA SER A 244 4.96 3.14 -18.00
C SER A 244 4.40 2.78 -19.38
N LYS A 245 5.17 3.09 -20.44
CA LYS A 245 4.88 2.69 -21.82
C LYS A 245 4.75 1.18 -22.03
N LEU A 246 5.18 0.37 -21.05
CA LEU A 246 4.97 -1.08 -21.05
C LEU A 246 3.49 -1.44 -21.15
N THR A 247 2.61 -0.64 -20.53
CA THR A 247 1.16 -0.82 -20.55
C THR A 247 0.47 0.51 -20.89
N PRO A 248 0.44 0.93 -22.16
CA PRO A 248 -0.02 2.26 -22.58
C PRO A 248 -1.48 2.55 -22.19
N TRP A 249 -2.32 1.51 -22.15
CA TRP A 249 -3.71 1.64 -21.73
C TRP A 249 -3.83 2.03 -20.27
N LEU A 250 -3.05 1.41 -19.38
CA LEU A 250 -3.00 1.77 -17.95
C LEU A 250 -2.33 3.12 -17.75
N GLN A 251 -1.21 3.39 -18.42
CA GLN A 251 -0.48 4.65 -18.32
C GLN A 251 -1.37 5.88 -18.56
N ARG A 252 -2.30 5.80 -19.51
CA ARG A 252 -3.25 6.89 -19.79
C ARG A 252 -4.33 7.08 -18.71
N ARG A 253 -4.43 6.18 -17.72
CA ARG A 253 -5.44 6.16 -16.66
C ARG A 253 -4.87 6.32 -15.27
N VAL A 254 -3.58 6.19 -15.12
CA VAL A 254 -2.86 6.35 -13.85
C VAL A 254 -2.07 7.65 -13.90
N ILE A 255 -2.41 8.57 -13.01
CA ILE A 255 -1.67 9.83 -12.85
C ILE A 255 -0.73 9.65 -11.65
N PRO A 256 0.60 9.54 -11.85
CA PRO A 256 1.54 9.43 -10.76
C PRO A 256 1.67 10.77 -10.03
N ILE A 257 1.26 10.81 -8.78
CA ILE A 257 1.44 11.98 -7.90
C ILE A 257 2.47 11.60 -6.83
N GLY A 258 3.57 12.34 -6.79
CA GLY A 258 4.60 12.17 -5.76
C GLY A 258 4.11 12.71 -4.41
N SER A 259 4.31 11.93 -3.34
CA SER A 259 4.19 12.38 -1.96
C SER A 259 5.56 12.26 -1.32
N TYR A 260 5.99 13.30 -0.60
CA TYR A 260 7.32 13.36 -0.03
C TYR A 260 7.20 13.40 1.50
N ILE A 261 7.98 12.58 2.16
CA ILE A 261 8.02 12.46 3.62
C ILE A 261 9.47 12.64 4.06
N ILE A 262 9.67 13.41 5.11
CA ILE A 262 10.93 13.49 5.84
C ILE A 262 10.72 12.94 7.24
N ALA A 263 11.70 12.25 7.79
CA ALA A 263 11.77 11.87 9.18
C ALA A 263 12.84 12.74 9.86
N THR A 264 12.52 13.27 11.05
CA THR A 264 13.38 14.16 11.85
C THR A 264 13.63 13.57 13.21
#